data_f07c0c9508cf7df25524d5a4e0f09c8b
#
_entry.id   f07c0c9508cf7df25524d5a4e0f09c8b
#
_cell.length_a   1.000
_cell.length_b   1.000
_cell.length_c   1.000
_cell.angle_alpha   90.00
_cell.angle_beta   90.00
_cell.angle_gamma   90.00
#
_symmetry.space_group_name_H-M   'P 1'
#
loop_
_entity.id
_entity.type
_entity.pdbx_description
1 polymer ?
#
loop_
_entity_poly.entity_id
_entity_poly.type
_entity_poly.pdbx_seq_one_letter_code
_entity_poly.pdbx_strand_id
1 'polypeptide(L)'
;MPHNLLSLSALVALSKEEQTAQLAEVNQQLEALSAQERVQWAFEHLEGEFILSSSFGIQAALMLHLVTQVRPDVPVVLTDTGYLFPETYQFIDQLTERLKLNLKVYQAPITPAWQEARYGKLWEQGVEGIEKYNQINKVEPMARALKELDVKTWFSGLRREQSSTRGNLP
;
A
#
# COMPACT_ATOMS: atom_id res chain seq x y z
N MET A 1 0.28 22.47 22.10
CA MET A 1 0.20 23.05 20.75
C MET A 1 -0.88 22.29 20.02
N PRO A 2 -1.89 22.91 19.43
CA PRO A 2 -2.83 22.16 18.61
C PRO A 2 -2.04 21.55 17.44
N HIS A 3 -2.00 20.23 17.37
CA HIS A 3 -1.46 19.51 16.22
C HIS A 3 -2.32 19.89 15.02
N ASN A 4 -1.73 20.65 14.10
CA ASN A 4 -2.40 21.02 12.85
C ASN A 4 -2.46 19.75 12.01
N LEU A 5 -3.59 19.03 12.10
CA LEU A 5 -3.84 17.89 11.23
C LEU A 5 -3.78 18.36 9.77
N LEU A 6 -3.00 17.71 8.97
CA LEU A 6 -2.98 17.93 7.52
C LEU A 6 -4.31 17.42 6.96
N SER A 7 -5.28 18.30 6.90
CA SER A 7 -6.57 17.99 6.30
C SER A 7 -6.43 17.96 4.78
N LEU A 8 -6.76 16.83 4.17
CA LEU A 8 -6.78 16.70 2.71
C LEU A 8 -7.73 17.74 2.08
N SER A 9 -8.85 18.03 2.73
CA SER A 9 -9.81 19.07 2.29
C SER A 9 -9.20 20.46 2.33
N ALA A 10 -8.41 20.80 3.34
CA ALA A 10 -7.70 22.07 3.43
C ALA A 10 -6.61 22.17 2.35
N LEU A 11 -5.84 21.10 2.12
CA LEU A 11 -4.83 21.04 1.05
C LEU A 11 -5.45 21.24 -0.34
N VAL A 12 -6.56 20.57 -0.63
CA VAL A 12 -7.24 20.66 -1.93
C VAL A 12 -7.82 22.06 -2.18
N ALA A 13 -8.13 22.82 -1.12
CA ALA A 13 -8.61 24.19 -1.23
C ALA A 13 -7.54 25.23 -1.59
N LEU A 14 -6.26 24.88 -1.47
CA LEU A 14 -5.12 25.72 -1.81
C LEU A 14 -4.86 25.78 -3.33
N SER A 15 -4.17 26.84 -3.78
CA SER A 15 -3.60 26.86 -5.13
C SER A 15 -2.52 25.77 -5.31
N LYS A 16 -2.22 25.40 -6.56
CA LYS A 16 -1.17 24.41 -6.84
C LYS A 16 0.20 24.79 -6.27
N GLU A 17 0.53 26.08 -6.33
CA GLU A 17 1.78 26.63 -5.80
C GLU A 17 1.85 26.46 -4.27
N GLU A 18 0.77 26.82 -3.58
CA GLU A 18 0.67 26.67 -2.12
C GLU A 18 0.68 25.21 -1.68
N GLN A 19 -0.04 24.32 -2.39
CA GLN A 19 0.04 22.87 -2.16
C GLN A 19 1.46 22.34 -2.28
N THR A 20 2.17 22.72 -3.35
CA THR A 20 3.54 22.29 -3.59
C THR A 20 4.49 22.79 -2.52
N ALA A 21 4.36 24.06 -2.11
CA ALA A 21 5.18 24.64 -1.05
C ALA A 21 4.95 23.94 0.30
N GLN A 22 3.70 23.71 0.68
CA GLN A 22 3.35 23.04 1.93
C GLN A 22 3.82 21.57 1.95
N LEU A 23 3.65 20.84 0.84
CA LEU A 23 4.15 19.47 0.73
C LEU A 23 5.67 19.41 0.78
N ALA A 24 6.37 20.36 0.16
CA ALA A 24 7.83 20.43 0.22
C ALA A 24 8.34 20.66 1.66
N GLU A 25 7.69 21.56 2.42
CA GLU A 25 8.02 21.79 3.83
C GLU A 25 7.80 20.54 4.68
N VAL A 26 6.66 19.87 4.53
CA VAL A 26 6.36 18.62 5.24
C VAL A 26 7.35 17.52 4.87
N ASN A 27 7.66 17.36 3.58
CA ASN A 27 8.63 16.37 3.13
C ASN A 27 10.03 16.63 3.70
N GLN A 28 10.44 17.89 3.80
CA GLN A 28 11.72 18.26 4.43
C GLN A 28 11.75 17.90 5.92
N GLN A 29 10.64 18.12 6.64
CA GLN A 29 10.52 17.70 8.04
C GLN A 29 10.59 16.17 8.16
N LEU A 30 9.87 15.43 7.30
CA LEU A 30 9.87 13.98 7.29
C LEU A 30 11.24 13.36 6.94
N GLU A 31 12.02 14.01 6.07
CA GLU A 31 13.37 13.54 5.72
C GLU A 31 14.32 13.54 6.94
N ALA A 32 14.12 14.44 7.90
CA ALA A 32 14.90 14.51 9.13
C ALA A 32 14.55 13.44 10.16
N LEU A 33 13.38 12.76 10.00
CA LEU A 33 12.88 11.77 10.93
C LEU A 33 13.37 10.36 10.57
N SER A 34 13.52 9.51 11.59
CA SER A 34 13.68 8.07 11.41
C SER A 34 12.42 7.44 10.80
N ALA A 35 12.54 6.23 10.26
CA ALA A 35 11.40 5.53 9.68
C ALA A 35 10.23 5.34 10.67
N GLN A 36 10.54 5.05 11.93
CA GLN A 36 9.52 4.88 12.97
C GLN A 36 8.84 6.21 13.31
N GLU A 37 9.61 7.28 13.44
CA GLU A 37 9.07 8.63 13.70
C GLU A 37 8.19 9.11 12.55
N ARG A 38 8.53 8.80 11.28
CA ARG A 38 7.68 9.11 10.11
C ARG A 38 6.33 8.40 10.20
N VAL A 39 6.32 7.13 10.59
CA VAL A 39 5.07 6.37 10.78
C VAL A 39 4.24 6.97 11.91
N GLN A 40 4.86 7.28 13.03
CA GLN A 40 4.18 7.92 14.16
C GLN A 40 3.62 9.29 13.76
N TRP A 41 4.43 10.11 13.09
CA TRP A 41 4.01 11.41 12.56
C TRP A 41 2.77 11.29 11.66
N ALA A 42 2.76 10.29 10.77
CA ALA A 42 1.62 10.08 9.87
C ALA A 42 0.32 9.78 10.64
N PHE A 43 0.36 8.93 11.65
CA PHE A 43 -0.81 8.64 12.48
C PHE A 43 -1.27 9.83 13.34
N GLU A 44 -0.37 10.74 13.69
CA GLU A 44 -0.66 11.92 14.50
C GLU A 44 -1.18 13.11 13.68
N HIS A 45 -0.80 13.22 12.39
CA HIS A 45 -1.03 14.41 11.59
C HIS A 45 -1.91 14.20 10.35
N LEU A 46 -2.08 12.94 9.89
CA LEU A 46 -2.95 12.63 8.76
C LEU A 46 -4.32 12.15 9.22
N GLU A 47 -5.33 12.45 8.42
CA GLU A 47 -6.72 12.14 8.74
C GLU A 47 -7.20 10.83 8.12
N GLY A 48 -8.25 10.25 8.72
CA GLY A 48 -9.11 9.22 8.17
C GLY A 48 -8.67 7.80 8.48
N GLU A 49 -9.20 6.87 7.71
CA GLU A 49 -8.89 5.46 7.84
C GLU A 49 -7.56 5.15 7.16
N PHE A 50 -6.72 4.40 7.88
CA PHE A 50 -5.38 4.02 7.46
C PHE A 50 -5.34 2.56 7.02
N ILE A 51 -4.54 2.28 6.01
CA ILE A 51 -4.13 0.90 5.68
C ILE A 51 -2.63 0.81 5.46
N LEU A 52 -2.11 -0.40 5.58
CA LEU A 52 -0.80 -0.79 5.06
C LEU A 52 -1.00 -1.84 3.97
N SER A 53 -0.53 -1.62 2.75
CA SER A 53 -0.49 -2.68 1.74
C SER A 53 0.84 -3.42 1.78
N SER A 54 0.79 -4.74 1.60
CA SER A 54 1.96 -5.58 1.54
C SER A 54 1.82 -6.67 0.48
N SER A 55 2.88 -6.89 -0.30
CA SER A 55 3.01 -8.05 -1.18
C SER A 55 3.72 -9.23 -0.49
N PHE A 56 4.07 -9.09 0.78
CA PHE A 56 4.80 -10.09 1.56
C PHE A 56 6.10 -10.59 0.90
N GLY A 57 6.76 -9.72 0.12
CA GLY A 57 8.13 -9.98 -0.33
C GLY A 57 9.12 -9.97 0.84
N ILE A 58 10.35 -10.41 0.61
CA ILE A 58 11.40 -10.62 1.63
C ILE A 58 11.56 -9.43 2.60
N GLN A 59 11.42 -8.20 2.12
CA GLN A 59 11.59 -7.00 2.95
C GLN A 59 10.28 -6.46 3.56
N ALA A 60 9.16 -7.14 3.31
CA ALA A 60 7.86 -6.70 3.81
C ALA A 60 7.78 -6.70 5.34
N ALA A 61 8.47 -7.63 5.99
CA ALA A 61 8.49 -7.76 7.45
C ALA A 61 8.90 -6.46 8.17
N LEU A 62 9.85 -5.71 7.60
CA LEU A 62 10.28 -4.44 8.19
C LEU A 62 9.13 -3.42 8.25
N MET A 63 8.45 -3.20 7.12
CA MET A 63 7.37 -2.22 7.06
C MET A 63 6.16 -2.65 7.89
N LEU A 64 5.82 -3.94 7.86
CA LEU A 64 4.78 -4.52 8.71
C LEU A 64 5.10 -4.29 10.18
N HIS A 65 6.33 -4.58 10.61
CA HIS A 65 6.78 -4.36 11.98
C HIS A 65 6.70 -2.87 12.38
N LEU A 66 7.27 -1.96 11.57
CA LEU A 66 7.29 -0.52 11.87
C LEU A 66 5.88 0.05 12.07
N VAL A 67 4.94 -0.29 11.18
CA VAL A 67 3.59 0.27 11.24
C VAL A 67 2.79 -0.34 12.39
N THR A 68 2.87 -1.65 12.59
CA THR A 68 2.14 -2.34 13.67
C THR A 68 2.69 -2.06 15.06
N GLN A 69 3.94 -1.62 15.19
CA GLN A 69 4.46 -1.11 16.47
C GLN A 69 3.74 0.17 16.91
N VAL A 70 3.33 1.01 15.98
CA VAL A 70 2.62 2.26 16.28
C VAL A 70 1.12 2.02 16.37
N ARG A 71 0.55 1.27 15.42
CA ARG A 71 -0.88 0.91 15.41
C ARG A 71 -1.06 -0.59 15.11
N PRO A 72 -1.19 -1.42 16.15
CA PRO A 72 -1.25 -2.88 16.00
C PRO A 72 -2.47 -3.39 15.22
N ASP A 73 -3.58 -2.65 15.22
CA ASP A 73 -4.85 -3.01 14.60
C ASP A 73 -5.04 -2.46 13.18
N VAL A 74 -4.03 -1.74 12.63
CA VAL A 74 -4.11 -1.21 11.27
C VAL A 74 -4.43 -2.32 10.26
N PRO A 75 -5.42 -2.13 9.36
CA PRO A 75 -5.68 -3.13 8.33
C PRO A 75 -4.48 -3.30 7.39
N VAL A 76 -4.02 -4.53 7.25
CA VAL A 76 -2.96 -4.93 6.32
C VAL A 76 -3.60 -5.55 5.10
N VAL A 77 -3.54 -4.86 3.96
CA VAL A 77 -4.15 -5.29 2.71
C VAL A 77 -3.17 -6.10 1.88
N LEU A 78 -3.54 -7.33 1.56
CA LEU A 78 -2.91 -8.17 0.55
C LEU A 78 -3.82 -8.27 -0.67
N THR A 79 -3.31 -7.94 -1.85
CA THR A 79 -3.94 -8.35 -3.11
C THR A 79 -3.38 -9.70 -3.51
N ASP A 80 -4.14 -10.76 -3.23
CA ASP A 80 -3.74 -12.12 -3.60
C ASP A 80 -4.16 -12.42 -5.05
N THR A 81 -3.17 -12.63 -5.89
CA THR A 81 -3.40 -12.96 -7.31
C THR A 81 -3.84 -14.40 -7.52
N GLY A 82 -3.71 -15.26 -6.50
CA GLY A 82 -3.87 -16.72 -6.62
C GLY A 82 -2.70 -17.42 -7.33
N TYR A 83 -1.66 -16.67 -7.69
CA TYR A 83 -0.45 -17.15 -8.36
C TYR A 83 0.81 -16.95 -7.53
N LEU A 84 0.67 -16.67 -6.23
CA LEU A 84 1.82 -16.54 -5.34
C LEU A 84 2.49 -17.89 -5.11
N PHE A 85 3.79 -17.87 -4.83
CA PHE A 85 4.52 -19.09 -4.46
C PHE A 85 4.02 -19.65 -3.13
N PRO A 86 4.05 -20.98 -2.93
CA PRO A 86 3.70 -21.59 -1.64
C PRO A 86 4.46 -21.01 -0.46
N GLU A 87 5.73 -20.68 -0.64
CA GLU A 87 6.59 -20.06 0.38
C GLU A 87 6.09 -18.66 0.76
N THR A 88 5.51 -17.91 -0.20
CA THR A 88 4.91 -16.62 0.09
C THR A 88 3.68 -16.76 0.97
N TYR A 89 2.80 -17.73 0.70
CA TYR A 89 1.64 -18.01 1.55
C TYR A 89 2.06 -18.44 2.95
N GLN A 90 3.06 -19.30 3.08
CA GLN A 90 3.62 -19.69 4.38
C GLN A 90 4.19 -18.49 5.15
N PHE A 91 4.85 -17.58 4.45
CA PHE A 91 5.39 -16.36 5.05
C PHE A 91 4.29 -15.39 5.49
N ILE A 92 3.19 -15.28 4.72
CA ILE A 92 2.01 -14.52 5.12
C ILE A 92 1.45 -15.05 6.44
N ASP A 93 1.24 -16.35 6.55
CA ASP A 93 0.73 -16.99 7.77
C ASP A 93 1.65 -16.76 8.96
N GLN A 94 2.95 -16.99 8.79
CA GLN A 94 3.96 -16.77 9.84
C GLN A 94 4.00 -15.33 10.34
N LEU A 95 3.98 -14.35 9.44
CA LEU A 95 4.00 -12.95 9.82
C LEU A 95 2.67 -12.52 10.45
N THR A 96 1.56 -13.03 9.94
CA THR A 96 0.23 -12.75 10.48
C THR A 96 0.13 -13.24 11.92
N GLU A 97 0.57 -14.45 12.20
CA GLU A 97 0.58 -15.01 13.54
C GLU A 97 1.55 -14.25 14.46
N ARG A 98 2.79 -14.03 14.00
CA ARG A 98 3.86 -13.40 14.79
C ARG A 98 3.58 -11.95 15.16
N LEU A 99 3.05 -11.17 14.23
CA LEU A 99 2.76 -9.74 14.39
C LEU A 99 1.30 -9.48 14.74
N LYS A 100 0.45 -10.52 14.79
CA LYS A 100 -1.00 -10.45 15.02
C LYS A 100 -1.68 -9.48 14.05
N LEU A 101 -1.35 -9.61 12.75
CA LEU A 101 -1.81 -8.70 11.72
C LEU A 101 -3.34 -8.73 11.57
N ASN A 102 -3.95 -7.56 11.43
CA ASN A 102 -5.32 -7.41 10.95
C ASN A 102 -5.34 -7.57 9.42
N LEU A 103 -5.06 -8.80 8.94
CA LEU A 103 -4.92 -9.10 7.52
C LEU A 103 -6.27 -9.06 6.81
N LYS A 104 -6.30 -8.34 5.69
CA LYS A 104 -7.42 -8.25 4.75
C LYS A 104 -6.94 -8.73 3.38
N VAL A 105 -7.51 -9.84 2.91
CA VAL A 105 -7.13 -10.43 1.62
C VAL A 105 -8.17 -10.04 0.57
N TYR A 106 -7.70 -9.45 -0.52
CA TYR A 106 -8.51 -9.09 -1.68
C TYR A 106 -8.02 -9.83 -2.92
N GLN A 107 -8.95 -10.44 -3.63
CA GLN A 107 -8.68 -11.29 -4.80
C GLN A 107 -9.54 -10.84 -5.98
N ALA A 108 -9.17 -11.26 -7.18
CA ALA A 108 -10.04 -11.15 -8.35
C ALA A 108 -11.37 -11.91 -8.10
N PRO A 109 -12.49 -11.47 -8.70
CA PRO A 109 -13.78 -12.12 -8.53
C PRO A 109 -13.85 -13.57 -9.05
N ILE A 110 -12.91 -13.94 -9.94
CA ILE A 110 -12.82 -15.29 -10.52
C ILE A 110 -11.45 -15.91 -10.24
N THR A 111 -11.44 -17.22 -10.06
CA THR A 111 -10.22 -17.99 -9.76
C THR A 111 -9.19 -17.92 -10.89
N PRO A 112 -7.89 -18.15 -10.60
CA PRO A 112 -6.85 -18.27 -11.63
C PRO A 112 -7.21 -19.26 -12.75
N ALA A 113 -7.71 -20.45 -12.41
CA ALA A 113 -8.13 -21.44 -13.39
C ALA A 113 -9.25 -20.92 -14.32
N TRP A 114 -10.19 -20.16 -13.76
CA TRP A 114 -11.26 -19.56 -14.56
C TRP A 114 -10.73 -18.41 -15.44
N GLN A 115 -9.77 -17.60 -14.93
CA GLN A 115 -9.10 -16.57 -15.74
C GLN A 115 -8.38 -17.20 -16.93
N GLU A 116 -7.59 -18.27 -16.72
CA GLU A 116 -6.87 -18.96 -17.78
C GLU A 116 -7.81 -19.60 -18.81
N ALA A 117 -8.92 -20.19 -18.37
CA ALA A 117 -9.93 -20.74 -19.28
C ALA A 117 -10.58 -19.67 -20.15
N ARG A 118 -10.75 -18.45 -19.61
CA ARG A 118 -11.43 -17.33 -20.30
C ARG A 118 -10.50 -16.51 -21.17
N TYR A 119 -9.27 -16.27 -20.72
CA TYR A 119 -8.34 -15.32 -21.32
C TYR A 119 -7.04 -15.95 -21.81
N GLY A 120 -6.78 -17.24 -21.50
CA GLY A 120 -5.48 -17.85 -21.63
C GLY A 120 -4.50 -17.34 -20.56
N LYS A 121 -3.23 -17.70 -20.70
CA LYS A 121 -2.15 -17.23 -19.85
C LYS A 121 -1.75 -15.81 -20.24
N LEU A 122 -2.29 -14.83 -19.54
CA LEU A 122 -2.11 -13.42 -19.85
C LEU A 122 -0.64 -12.97 -19.86
N TRP A 123 0.20 -13.57 -18.99
CA TRP A 123 1.65 -13.24 -18.97
C TRP A 123 2.44 -13.73 -20.17
N GLU A 124 1.86 -14.58 -21.02
CA GLU A 124 2.45 -15.04 -22.29
C GLU A 124 2.00 -14.17 -23.49
N GLN A 125 1.12 -13.18 -23.27
CA GLN A 125 0.48 -12.38 -24.32
C GLN A 125 1.10 -10.97 -24.45
N GLY A 126 2.39 -10.82 -24.11
CA GLY A 126 3.09 -9.55 -24.22
C GLY A 126 2.63 -8.50 -23.21
N VAL A 127 2.87 -7.24 -23.55
CA VAL A 127 2.61 -6.11 -22.63
C VAL A 127 1.13 -5.97 -22.32
N GLU A 128 0.26 -6.03 -23.34
CA GLU A 128 -1.20 -5.92 -23.16
C GLU A 128 -1.76 -7.01 -22.26
N GLY A 129 -1.24 -8.23 -22.39
CA GLY A 129 -1.63 -9.35 -21.51
C GLY A 129 -1.21 -9.09 -20.06
N ILE A 130 0.00 -8.59 -19.83
CA ILE A 130 0.51 -8.22 -18.50
C ILE A 130 -0.31 -7.08 -17.89
N GLU A 131 -0.65 -6.05 -18.68
CA GLU A 131 -1.50 -4.95 -18.23
C GLU A 131 -2.88 -5.44 -17.80
N LYS A 132 -3.50 -6.29 -18.62
CA LYS A 132 -4.79 -6.91 -18.29
C LYS A 132 -4.70 -7.78 -17.03
N TYR A 133 -3.63 -8.58 -16.90
CA TYR A 133 -3.38 -9.36 -15.67
C TYR A 133 -3.28 -8.47 -14.44
N ASN A 134 -2.51 -7.39 -14.52
CA ASN A 134 -2.36 -6.45 -13.41
C ASN A 134 -3.69 -5.77 -13.08
N GLN A 135 -4.47 -5.38 -14.09
CA GLN A 135 -5.79 -4.77 -13.88
C GLN A 135 -6.73 -5.71 -13.11
N ILE A 136 -6.80 -6.97 -13.50
CA ILE A 136 -7.71 -7.95 -12.90
C ILE A 136 -7.25 -8.36 -11.49
N ASN A 137 -5.94 -8.61 -11.32
CA ASN A 137 -5.44 -9.29 -10.12
C ASN A 137 -4.82 -8.35 -9.08
N LYS A 138 -4.58 -7.08 -9.43
CA LYS A 138 -3.93 -6.12 -8.52
C LYS A 138 -4.70 -4.80 -8.41
N VAL A 139 -4.99 -4.16 -9.54
CA VAL A 139 -5.58 -2.81 -9.54
C VAL A 139 -7.02 -2.84 -9.05
N GLU A 140 -7.86 -3.70 -9.62
CA GLU A 140 -9.26 -3.82 -9.21
C GLU A 140 -9.40 -4.26 -7.74
N PRO A 141 -8.74 -5.34 -7.28
CA PRO A 141 -8.84 -5.74 -5.88
C PRO A 141 -8.37 -4.65 -4.90
N MET A 142 -7.29 -3.93 -5.23
CA MET A 142 -6.84 -2.82 -4.40
C MET A 142 -7.83 -1.65 -4.40
N ALA A 143 -8.39 -1.28 -5.55
CA ALA A 143 -9.39 -0.21 -5.64
C ALA A 143 -10.63 -0.54 -4.80
N ARG A 144 -11.05 -1.81 -4.80
CA ARG A 144 -12.16 -2.30 -3.99
C ARG A 144 -11.81 -2.24 -2.50
N ALA A 145 -10.59 -2.65 -2.12
CA ALA A 145 -10.11 -2.54 -0.74
C ALA A 145 -10.14 -1.09 -0.24
N LEU A 146 -9.59 -0.15 -1.02
CA LEU A 146 -9.58 1.28 -0.67
C LEU A 146 -10.99 1.83 -0.47
N LYS A 147 -11.92 1.41 -1.30
CA LYS A 147 -13.32 1.84 -1.22
C LYS A 147 -14.05 1.24 -0.02
N GLU A 148 -13.95 -0.08 0.18
CA GLU A 148 -14.66 -0.79 1.24
C GLU A 148 -14.15 -0.42 2.64
N LEU A 149 -12.85 -0.09 2.77
CA LEU A 149 -12.22 0.33 4.03
C LEU A 149 -12.25 1.85 4.22
N ASP A 150 -12.89 2.61 3.34
CA ASP A 150 -12.96 4.09 3.33
C ASP A 150 -11.58 4.77 3.54
N VAL A 151 -10.55 4.24 2.87
CA VAL A 151 -9.15 4.62 3.09
C VAL A 151 -8.89 6.07 2.70
N LYS A 152 -8.26 6.81 3.60
CA LYS A 152 -7.77 8.18 3.37
C LYS A 152 -6.24 8.22 3.36
N THR A 153 -5.60 7.36 4.15
CA THR A 153 -4.14 7.30 4.22
C THR A 153 -3.66 5.87 3.97
N TRP A 154 -2.70 5.73 3.06
CA TRP A 154 -2.18 4.45 2.62
C TRP A 154 -0.67 4.36 2.81
N PHE A 155 -0.23 3.47 3.72
CA PHE A 155 1.18 3.12 3.86
C PHE A 155 1.58 2.08 2.81
N SER A 156 2.73 2.30 2.19
CA SER A 156 3.31 1.41 1.20
C SER A 156 4.83 1.33 1.38
N GLY A 157 5.38 0.15 1.27
CA GLY A 157 6.82 -0.11 1.32
C GLY A 157 7.54 0.16 -0.01
N LEU A 158 7.10 1.13 -0.80
CA LEU A 158 7.73 1.51 -2.06
C LEU A 158 9.08 2.19 -1.80
N ARG A 159 10.08 1.82 -2.61
CA ARG A 159 11.42 2.44 -2.56
C ARG A 159 11.81 2.95 -3.94
N ARG A 160 12.48 4.10 -3.97
CA ARG A 160 12.96 4.74 -5.21
C ARG A 160 13.85 3.79 -6.05
N GLU A 161 14.68 3.01 -5.39
CA GLU A 161 15.64 2.09 -6.02
C GLU A 161 15.02 0.84 -6.67
N GLN A 162 13.74 0.55 -6.43
CA GLN A 162 13.10 -0.67 -6.92
C GLN A 162 12.75 -0.64 -8.40
N SER A 163 12.68 0.53 -9.02
CA SER A 163 12.33 0.70 -10.44
C SER A 163 12.72 2.10 -10.92
N SER A 164 13.17 2.18 -12.17
CA SER A 164 13.47 3.48 -12.83
C SER A 164 12.25 4.41 -12.88
N THR A 165 11.04 3.86 -12.95
CA THR A 165 9.79 4.64 -12.92
C THR A 165 9.49 5.26 -11.56
N ARG A 166 10.18 4.85 -10.50
CA ARG A 166 10.01 5.35 -9.13
C ARG A 166 11.10 6.33 -8.70
N GLY A 167 12.12 6.55 -9.54
CA GLY A 167 13.24 7.45 -9.23
C GLY A 167 12.83 8.91 -9.00
N ASN A 168 11.68 9.31 -9.56
CA ASN A 168 11.14 10.68 -9.44
C ASN A 168 10.06 10.81 -8.35
N LEU A 169 9.87 9.81 -7.49
CA LEU A 169 8.99 9.95 -6.33
C LEU A 169 9.60 10.97 -5.35
N PRO A 170 8.80 11.91 -4.84
CA PRO A 170 9.26 12.92 -3.90
C PRO A 170 9.77 12.31 -2.59
#